data_6e1d11205a7e66a089324e4a8f94aa3f
#
_entry.id   6e1d11205a7e66a089324e4a8f94aa3f
#
_cell.length_a   1.000
_cell.length_b   1.000
_cell.length_c   1.000
_cell.angle_alpha   90.00
_cell.angle_beta   90.00
_cell.angle_gamma   90.00
#
_symmetry.space_group_name_H-M   'P 1'
#
loop_
_entity.id
_entity.type
_entity.pdbx_description
1 polymer ?
#
loop_
_entity_poly.entity_id
_entity_poly.type
_entity_poly.pdbx_seq_one_letter_code
_entity_poly.pdbx_strand_id
1 'polypeptide(L)'
;MLEQGSATEEFNLNSAEGATKGEVGHEPQGERGSPVTRRQFLETSAGAAILAGFPLYTPAAEARGEVPHRMLGRTGEKISAIGLGGYHLGKPELQESLSFRIIRTALDNGINFLDNCWDYNGGESEIRMGIALRDGYRQKAFLMSKIDGRTKAAATSQINESLRRLQTDRIDLLQFHEVIRDTDPERIFAIGGAMESVLEARKAGKIRFIGFTGHKSPDIHLKMLATATQHDFTFDAVQMPLNVMDAHYDSFEKKALPVLVKDNIGVLGMKPMGDHIILESKTVTPVECLHYTMNLPTSVVITGCDSMQILEQALGAARSFRPMNSNEVAELLAKSAQAAQSGRYELYKTTHTFDGTYQNPQWLG
;
A
#
# COMPACT_ATOMS: atom_id res chain seq x y z
N MET A 1 7.14 -53.55 -26.02
CA MET A 1 8.33 -53.80 -26.83
C MET A 1 9.25 -52.61 -26.62
N LEU A 2 10.25 -52.86 -25.78
CA LEU A 2 11.66 -52.59 -25.89
C LEU A 2 12.02 -51.07 -25.72
N GLU A 3 12.69 -50.75 -24.73
CA GLU A 3 13.94 -50.93 -23.95
C GLU A 3 14.74 -49.61 -24.01
N GLN A 4 14.96 -49.01 -22.89
CA GLN A 4 16.17 -48.91 -22.04
C GLN A 4 17.41 -48.27 -22.70
N GLY A 5 18.02 -47.35 -21.97
CA GLY A 5 19.35 -46.85 -22.20
C GLY A 5 19.77 -45.78 -21.18
N SER A 6 20.29 -46.26 -20.03
CA SER A 6 21.01 -45.47 -19.00
C SER A 6 22.46 -45.24 -19.44
N ALA A 7 23.06 -44.13 -19.04
CA ALA A 7 24.50 -44.03 -18.85
C ALA A 7 24.83 -42.98 -17.78
N THR A 8 25.32 -43.51 -16.68
CA THR A 8 26.09 -42.85 -15.61
C THR A 8 27.54 -42.70 -16.05
N GLU A 9 28.16 -41.58 -15.80
CA GLU A 9 29.63 -41.51 -15.70
C GLU A 9 30.04 -40.79 -14.40
N GLU A 10 30.56 -41.64 -13.52
CA GLU A 10 31.45 -41.23 -12.42
C GLU A 10 32.83 -40.88 -12.99
N PHE A 11 33.45 -39.85 -12.45
CA PHE A 11 34.94 -39.75 -12.52
C PHE A 11 35.56 -39.47 -11.15
N ASN A 12 36.58 -40.26 -10.90
CA ASN A 12 37.18 -40.61 -9.64
C ASN A 12 38.38 -39.70 -9.28
N LEU A 13 38.70 -39.69 -7.98
CA LEU A 13 39.85 -39.11 -7.31
C LEU A 13 41.18 -39.67 -7.82
N ASN A 14 42.25 -38.86 -7.79
CA ASN A 14 43.49 -39.24 -7.08
C ASN A 14 44.53 -38.09 -6.98
N SER A 15 44.86 -37.78 -5.79
CA SER A 15 46.10 -37.59 -5.03
C SER A 15 47.43 -37.36 -5.79
N ALA A 16 48.23 -36.40 -5.32
CA ALA A 16 49.67 -36.57 -5.05
C ALA A 16 50.20 -35.47 -4.10
N GLU A 17 50.94 -35.93 -3.13
CA GLU A 17 51.67 -35.23 -2.09
C GLU A 17 52.90 -34.46 -2.62
N GLY A 18 53.37 -33.49 -1.85
CA GLY A 18 54.67 -32.85 -2.04
C GLY A 18 55.00 -31.83 -0.96
N ALA A 19 55.67 -32.29 0.07
CA ALA A 19 56.13 -31.46 1.19
C ALA A 19 57.44 -30.72 0.87
N THR A 20 57.60 -29.46 1.37
CA THR A 20 58.90 -28.97 1.93
C THR A 20 58.68 -27.77 2.86
N LYS A 21 59.29 -27.92 3.99
CA LYS A 21 59.74 -27.11 5.12
C LYS A 21 59.89 -25.58 4.96
N GLY A 22 59.39 -24.87 5.98
CA GLY A 22 60.18 -24.01 6.87
C GLY A 22 60.13 -22.52 6.58
N GLU A 23 59.54 -21.75 7.46
CA GLU A 23 60.24 -20.74 8.25
C GLU A 23 59.32 -20.04 9.25
N VAL A 24 59.89 -19.71 10.38
CA VAL A 24 59.36 -19.11 11.60
C VAL A 24 59.12 -17.62 11.37
N GLY A 25 58.05 -17.07 11.90
CA GLY A 25 58.09 -15.67 12.24
C GLY A 25 56.78 -14.87 12.21
N HIS A 26 56.43 -14.41 13.37
CA HIS A 26 55.58 -13.27 13.72
C HIS A 26 54.06 -13.46 13.75
N GLU A 27 53.57 -13.61 14.95
CA GLU A 27 52.21 -13.19 15.35
C GLU A 27 52.03 -11.69 15.11
N PRO A 28 50.97 -11.23 14.49
CA PRO A 28 50.51 -9.86 14.67
C PRO A 28 49.58 -9.81 15.88
N GLN A 29 49.97 -8.97 16.80
CA GLN A 29 49.20 -8.56 17.98
C GLN A 29 47.78 -8.11 17.58
N GLY A 30 46.77 -8.59 18.31
CA GLY A 30 45.41 -8.18 18.21
C GLY A 30 45.25 -6.66 18.44
N GLU A 31 44.79 -5.97 17.42
CA GLU A 31 44.28 -4.60 17.58
C GLU A 31 43.01 -4.67 18.41
N ARG A 32 43.11 -4.17 19.64
CA ARG A 32 41.96 -3.86 20.47
C ARG A 32 41.20 -2.71 19.78
N GLY A 33 40.01 -2.99 19.29
CA GLY A 33 39.10 -1.99 18.75
C GLY A 33 38.96 -0.84 19.74
N SER A 34 39.28 0.34 19.29
CA SER A 34 39.07 1.59 20.03
C SER A 34 37.58 1.77 20.34
N PRO A 35 37.20 2.24 21.54
CA PRO A 35 35.80 2.50 21.86
C PRO A 35 35.22 3.55 20.90
N VAL A 36 34.09 3.20 20.28
CA VAL A 36 33.34 4.08 19.40
C VAL A 36 33.01 5.37 20.18
N THR A 37 33.50 6.51 19.68
CA THR A 37 33.26 7.80 20.33
C THR A 37 31.80 8.22 20.13
N ARG A 38 31.26 9.04 21.08
CA ARG A 38 29.90 9.62 20.98
C ARG A 38 29.61 10.28 19.64
N ARG A 39 30.63 10.79 18.96
CA ARG A 39 30.50 11.40 17.63
C ARG A 39 30.29 10.40 16.51
N GLN A 40 30.95 9.23 16.55
CA GLN A 40 30.75 8.13 15.58
C GLN A 40 29.39 7.45 15.78
N PHE A 41 28.90 7.37 17.04
CA PHE A 41 27.56 6.87 17.31
C PHE A 41 26.45 7.79 16.75
N LEU A 42 26.71 9.10 16.70
CA LEU A 42 25.76 10.08 16.12
C LEU A 42 25.80 10.10 14.58
N GLU A 43 26.90 9.71 13.95
CA GLU A 43 27.01 9.63 12.48
C GLU A 43 26.39 8.36 11.90
N THR A 44 26.32 7.27 12.68
CA THR A 44 25.60 6.02 12.29
C THR A 44 24.11 6.04 12.58
N SER A 45 23.62 6.99 13.37
CA SER A 45 22.19 7.17 13.69
C SER A 45 21.46 8.16 12.77
N ALA A 46 22.06 8.56 11.64
CA ALA A 46 21.42 9.45 10.65
C ALA A 46 20.14 8.86 10.00
N GLY A 47 19.80 7.62 10.28
CA GLY A 47 18.53 7.00 9.87
C GLY A 47 17.30 7.39 10.73
N ALA A 48 17.51 7.96 11.92
CA ALA A 48 16.40 8.35 12.81
C ALA A 48 16.00 9.85 12.69
N ALA A 49 16.74 10.63 11.89
CA ALA A 49 16.57 12.09 11.84
C ALA A 49 15.50 12.57 10.83
N ILE A 50 14.87 11.70 10.05
CA ILE A 50 13.86 12.13 9.06
C ILE A 50 12.51 12.44 9.74
N LEU A 51 12.24 11.94 10.93
CA LEU A 51 11.00 12.24 11.67
C LEU A 51 11.06 13.57 12.45
N ALA A 52 12.24 14.17 12.63
CA ALA A 52 12.40 15.38 13.44
C ALA A 52 12.12 16.71 12.71
N GLY A 53 11.86 16.68 11.41
CA GLY A 53 11.60 17.87 10.58
C GLY A 53 10.16 18.03 10.08
N PHE A 54 9.28 17.07 10.31
CA PHE A 54 7.87 17.25 9.98
C PHE A 54 7.18 18.05 11.11
N PRO A 55 6.38 19.08 10.77
CA PRO A 55 5.51 19.66 11.77
C PRO A 55 4.65 18.52 12.32
N LEU A 56 4.77 18.24 13.62
CA LEU A 56 3.89 17.30 14.29
C LEU A 56 2.47 17.72 13.93
N TYR A 57 1.81 16.92 13.09
CA TYR A 57 0.39 17.04 12.88
C TYR A 57 -0.25 16.77 14.25
N THR A 58 -0.59 17.86 14.96
CA THR A 58 -1.41 17.77 16.15
C THR A 58 -2.84 17.62 15.66
N PRO A 59 -3.43 16.41 15.71
CA PRO A 59 -4.85 16.30 15.49
C PRO A 59 -5.53 17.16 16.55
N ALA A 60 -6.46 18.02 16.12
CA ALA A 60 -7.37 18.68 17.07
C ALA A 60 -7.90 17.59 18.00
N ALA A 61 -7.94 17.83 19.30
CA ALA A 61 -8.42 16.87 20.29
C ALA A 61 -9.87 16.49 19.94
N GLU A 62 -10.02 15.42 19.15
CA GLU A 62 -11.31 14.82 18.89
C GLU A 62 -11.76 14.09 20.16
N ALA A 63 -13.05 14.06 20.41
CA ALA A 63 -13.61 13.42 21.59
C ALA A 63 -13.15 11.96 21.64
N ARG A 64 -12.60 11.53 22.78
CA ARG A 64 -12.15 10.15 22.97
C ARG A 64 -13.32 9.20 22.67
N GLY A 65 -13.13 8.30 21.69
CA GLY A 65 -14.13 7.30 21.32
C GLY A 65 -14.78 7.52 19.95
N GLU A 66 -14.43 8.58 19.22
CA GLU A 66 -14.84 8.78 17.83
C GLU A 66 -13.72 8.33 16.85
N VAL A 67 -14.11 8.00 15.61
CA VAL A 67 -13.15 7.72 14.55
C VAL A 67 -12.49 9.04 14.13
N PRO A 68 -11.15 9.18 14.22
CA PRO A 68 -10.47 10.42 13.85
C PRO A 68 -10.66 10.72 12.36
N HIS A 69 -10.69 12.02 12.00
CA HIS A 69 -10.78 12.47 10.59
C HIS A 69 -9.56 13.33 10.25
N ARG A 70 -9.08 13.21 9.01
CA ARG A 70 -7.89 13.89 8.51
C ARG A 70 -8.15 14.54 7.16
N MET A 71 -7.35 15.54 6.83
CA MET A 71 -7.41 16.15 5.49
C MET A 71 -6.84 15.20 4.44
N LEU A 72 -7.50 15.11 3.29
CA LEU A 72 -6.99 14.42 2.12
C LEU A 72 -6.05 15.36 1.34
N GLY A 73 -4.81 15.48 1.79
CA GLY A 73 -3.84 16.40 1.19
C GLY A 73 -4.40 17.81 1.02
N ARG A 74 -4.21 18.40 -0.18
CA ARG A 74 -4.69 19.75 -0.52
C ARG A 74 -6.13 19.81 -1.04
N THR A 75 -6.87 18.69 -1.06
CA THR A 75 -8.22 18.62 -1.67
C THR A 75 -9.29 19.41 -0.94
N GLY A 76 -9.08 19.73 0.33
CA GLY A 76 -10.09 20.32 1.21
C GLY A 76 -11.08 19.32 1.82
N GLU A 77 -10.99 18.04 1.43
CA GLU A 77 -11.87 16.98 1.96
C GLU A 77 -11.37 16.45 3.30
N LYS A 78 -12.29 16.27 4.23
CA LYS A 78 -12.05 15.65 5.53
C LYS A 78 -12.56 14.22 5.52
N ILE A 79 -11.67 13.26 5.63
CA ILE A 79 -11.95 11.82 5.56
C ILE A 79 -11.55 11.11 6.85
N SER A 80 -12.21 9.99 7.14
CA SER A 80 -11.87 9.16 8.31
C SER A 80 -10.43 8.63 8.22
N ALA A 81 -9.70 8.66 9.32
CA ALA A 81 -8.29 8.19 9.37
C ALA A 81 -8.15 6.68 9.12
N ILE A 82 -9.26 5.94 9.15
CA ILE A 82 -9.37 4.55 8.71
C ILE A 82 -10.44 4.44 7.62
N GLY A 83 -10.17 3.64 6.57
CA GLY A 83 -11.05 3.41 5.44
C GLY A 83 -11.38 1.94 5.28
N LEU A 84 -12.54 1.64 4.71
CA LEU A 84 -13.02 0.29 4.44
C LEU A 84 -12.60 -0.14 3.03
N GLY A 85 -11.78 -1.22 2.93
CA GLY A 85 -11.36 -1.83 1.67
C GLY A 85 -12.43 -2.73 1.07
N GLY A 86 -12.72 -2.55 -0.23
CA GLY A 86 -13.78 -3.23 -0.95
C GLY A 86 -13.45 -4.66 -1.39
N TYR A 87 -12.16 -5.01 -1.56
CA TYR A 87 -11.79 -6.32 -2.08
C TYR A 87 -12.45 -7.49 -1.34
N HIS A 88 -12.39 -7.50 0.00
CA HIS A 88 -12.96 -8.56 0.82
C HIS A 88 -14.49 -8.61 0.76
N LEU A 89 -15.12 -7.46 0.51
CA LEU A 89 -16.58 -7.35 0.50
C LEU A 89 -17.24 -7.99 -0.75
N GLY A 90 -16.48 -8.16 -1.84
CA GLY A 90 -16.96 -8.81 -3.07
C GLY A 90 -16.62 -10.29 -3.17
N LYS A 91 -15.90 -10.87 -2.19
CA LYS A 91 -15.50 -12.29 -2.24
C LYS A 91 -16.73 -13.21 -2.30
N PRO A 92 -16.69 -14.27 -3.13
CA PRO A 92 -17.82 -15.22 -3.27
C PRO A 92 -18.21 -15.90 -1.95
N GLU A 93 -17.23 -16.11 -1.06
CA GLU A 93 -17.44 -16.76 0.24
C GLU A 93 -18.20 -15.87 1.22
N LEU A 94 -18.17 -14.55 1.01
CA LEU A 94 -18.86 -13.59 1.87
C LEU A 94 -20.31 -13.39 1.40
N GLN A 95 -21.28 -13.65 2.28
CA GLN A 95 -22.67 -13.38 1.99
C GLN A 95 -22.93 -11.89 1.71
N GLU A 96 -23.68 -11.57 0.67
CA GLU A 96 -24.01 -10.19 0.28
C GLU A 96 -24.62 -9.37 1.44
N SER A 97 -25.56 -9.97 2.17
CA SER A 97 -26.20 -9.32 3.31
C SER A 97 -25.20 -8.92 4.41
N LEU A 98 -24.13 -9.72 4.59
CA LEU A 98 -23.06 -9.39 5.52
C LEU A 98 -22.18 -8.25 4.96
N SER A 99 -21.88 -8.25 3.65
CA SER A 99 -21.17 -7.13 3.01
C SER A 99 -21.93 -5.81 3.20
N PHE A 100 -23.25 -5.81 2.96
CA PHE A 100 -24.08 -4.60 3.15
C PHE A 100 -24.09 -4.13 4.60
N ARG A 101 -24.18 -5.09 5.54
CA ARG A 101 -24.15 -4.77 6.97
C ARG A 101 -22.80 -4.17 7.38
N ILE A 102 -21.67 -4.74 6.93
CA ILE A 102 -20.33 -4.22 7.20
C ILE A 102 -20.20 -2.78 6.69
N ILE A 103 -20.57 -2.51 5.42
CA ILE A 103 -20.48 -1.18 4.80
C ILE A 103 -21.34 -0.16 5.57
N ARG A 104 -22.60 -0.47 5.82
CA ARG A 104 -23.52 0.45 6.50
C ARG A 104 -23.11 0.69 7.95
N THR A 105 -22.70 -0.37 8.67
CA THR A 105 -22.20 -0.23 10.05
C THR A 105 -20.91 0.62 10.09
N ALA A 106 -20.01 0.46 9.14
CA ALA A 106 -18.80 1.28 9.06
C ALA A 106 -19.17 2.78 8.92
N LEU A 107 -20.07 3.12 7.99
CA LEU A 107 -20.55 4.49 7.76
C LEU A 107 -21.28 5.07 8.98
N ASP A 108 -22.13 4.29 9.62
CA ASP A 108 -22.87 4.70 10.81
C ASP A 108 -21.97 4.90 12.05
N ASN A 109 -20.77 4.32 12.01
CA ASN A 109 -19.76 4.45 13.06
C ASN A 109 -18.63 5.43 12.73
N GLY A 110 -18.78 6.26 11.68
CA GLY A 110 -17.87 7.36 11.37
C GLY A 110 -16.73 7.03 10.39
N ILE A 111 -16.67 5.82 9.84
CA ILE A 111 -15.81 5.53 8.67
C ILE A 111 -16.53 6.08 7.45
N ASN A 112 -15.99 7.13 6.82
CA ASN A 112 -16.58 7.69 5.62
C ASN A 112 -15.81 7.37 4.33
N PHE A 113 -14.58 6.84 4.41
CA PHE A 113 -13.77 6.50 3.24
C PHE A 113 -13.99 5.05 2.82
N LEU A 114 -14.46 4.86 1.58
CA LEU A 114 -14.72 3.55 0.98
C LEU A 114 -13.80 3.36 -0.24
N ASP A 115 -12.95 2.33 -0.20
CA ASP A 115 -12.04 1.93 -1.27
C ASP A 115 -12.66 0.80 -2.11
N ASN A 116 -12.66 0.94 -3.43
CA ASN A 116 -13.05 -0.13 -4.35
C ASN A 116 -12.14 -0.15 -5.59
N CYS A 117 -12.40 -1.07 -6.51
CA CYS A 117 -11.74 -1.18 -7.82
C CYS A 117 -12.65 -1.85 -8.84
N TRP A 118 -12.50 -1.47 -10.10
CA TRP A 118 -13.22 -2.04 -11.24
C TRP A 118 -13.06 -3.56 -11.36
N ASP A 119 -11.85 -4.07 -11.08
CA ASP A 119 -11.48 -5.49 -11.22
C ASP A 119 -11.83 -6.36 -10.00
N TYR A 120 -12.08 -5.76 -8.82
CA TYR A 120 -12.24 -6.52 -7.59
C TYR A 120 -13.37 -7.52 -7.67
N ASN A 121 -13.01 -8.83 -7.62
CA ASN A 121 -13.92 -9.96 -7.73
C ASN A 121 -14.82 -9.89 -9.00
N GLY A 122 -14.23 -9.52 -10.13
CA GLY A 122 -14.97 -9.39 -11.40
C GLY A 122 -16.03 -8.27 -11.39
N GLY A 123 -15.86 -7.28 -10.51
CA GLY A 123 -16.80 -6.17 -10.34
C GLY A 123 -17.83 -6.37 -9.24
N GLU A 124 -17.89 -7.54 -8.62
CA GLU A 124 -18.86 -7.84 -7.56
C GLU A 124 -18.69 -6.90 -6.35
N SER A 125 -17.45 -6.49 -6.04
CA SER A 125 -17.19 -5.52 -4.98
C SER A 125 -17.88 -4.18 -5.22
N GLU A 126 -17.85 -3.67 -6.45
CA GLU A 126 -18.54 -2.43 -6.81
C GLU A 126 -20.08 -2.61 -6.78
N ILE A 127 -20.59 -3.74 -7.27
CA ILE A 127 -22.02 -4.04 -7.27
C ILE A 127 -22.58 -4.05 -5.83
N ARG A 128 -21.94 -4.79 -4.93
CA ARG A 128 -22.35 -4.86 -3.52
C ARG A 128 -22.23 -3.51 -2.82
N MET A 129 -21.16 -2.76 -3.08
CA MET A 129 -21.01 -1.41 -2.54
C MET A 129 -22.09 -0.46 -3.03
N GLY A 130 -22.44 -0.48 -4.33
CA GLY A 130 -23.49 0.31 -4.92
C GLY A 130 -24.86 0.03 -4.27
N ILE A 131 -25.20 -1.24 -4.02
CA ILE A 131 -26.43 -1.63 -3.33
C ILE A 131 -26.43 -1.13 -1.87
N ALA A 132 -25.30 -1.30 -1.15
CA ALA A 132 -25.19 -0.87 0.24
C ALA A 132 -25.30 0.63 0.41
N LEU A 133 -24.91 1.42 -0.62
CA LEU A 133 -24.96 2.88 -0.60
C LEU A 133 -26.34 3.49 -0.95
N ARG A 134 -27.34 2.69 -1.24
CA ARG A 134 -28.72 3.17 -1.39
C ARG A 134 -29.25 3.75 -0.08
N ASP A 135 -30.45 4.27 -0.11
CA ASP A 135 -31.21 4.73 1.06
C ASP A 135 -30.50 5.85 1.86
N GLY A 136 -29.80 6.76 1.16
CA GLY A 136 -29.12 7.90 1.77
C GLY A 136 -27.68 7.61 2.27
N TYR A 137 -27.17 6.40 2.11
CA TYR A 137 -25.81 6.08 2.54
C TYR A 137 -24.73 6.67 1.62
N ARG A 138 -25.03 6.86 0.31
CA ARG A 138 -24.07 7.49 -0.64
C ARG A 138 -23.57 8.86 -0.16
N GLN A 139 -24.45 9.65 0.47
CA GLN A 139 -24.12 11.00 0.96
C GLN A 139 -23.19 10.99 2.18
N LYS A 140 -23.12 9.86 2.90
CA LYS A 140 -22.20 9.68 4.03
C LYS A 140 -20.79 9.25 3.59
N ALA A 141 -20.63 8.81 2.32
CA ALA A 141 -19.41 8.17 1.84
C ALA A 141 -18.57 9.10 0.98
N PHE A 142 -17.26 9.13 1.24
CA PHE A 142 -16.24 9.50 0.28
C PHE A 142 -15.87 8.22 -0.50
N LEU A 143 -16.36 8.13 -1.73
CA LEU A 143 -16.29 6.91 -2.54
C LEU A 143 -15.08 6.95 -3.48
N MET A 144 -14.19 5.97 -3.36
CA MET A 144 -13.07 5.77 -4.26
C MET A 144 -13.26 4.49 -5.07
N SER A 145 -12.87 4.54 -6.35
CA SER A 145 -12.66 3.35 -7.18
C SER A 145 -11.40 3.50 -8.04
N LYS A 146 -11.04 2.46 -8.76
CA LYS A 146 -9.81 2.38 -9.56
C LYS A 146 -10.09 1.77 -10.91
N ILE A 147 -9.24 2.08 -11.90
CA ILE A 147 -9.29 1.52 -13.26
C ILE A 147 -7.92 0.95 -13.64
N ASP A 148 -7.94 -0.14 -14.40
CA ASP A 148 -6.73 -0.80 -14.91
C ASP A 148 -6.31 -0.30 -16.28
N GLY A 149 -7.24 0.24 -17.07
CA GLY A 149 -7.01 0.70 -18.44
C GLY A 149 -5.85 1.69 -18.55
N ARG A 150 -4.98 1.44 -19.53
CA ARG A 150 -3.86 2.35 -19.88
C ARG A 150 -4.15 3.12 -21.18
N THR A 151 -5.11 2.64 -21.98
CA THR A 151 -5.60 3.38 -23.15
C THR A 151 -6.84 4.19 -22.82
N LYS A 152 -7.11 5.25 -23.59
CA LYS A 152 -8.31 6.07 -23.46
C LYS A 152 -9.59 5.23 -23.55
N ALA A 153 -9.65 4.29 -24.50
CA ALA A 153 -10.82 3.47 -24.73
C ALA A 153 -11.10 2.54 -23.53
N ALA A 154 -10.08 1.82 -23.02
CA ALA A 154 -10.23 0.94 -21.87
C ALA A 154 -10.62 1.74 -20.62
N ALA A 155 -9.96 2.86 -20.35
CA ALA A 155 -10.28 3.72 -19.21
C ALA A 155 -11.72 4.25 -19.28
N THR A 156 -12.17 4.72 -20.45
CA THR A 156 -13.55 5.19 -20.63
C THR A 156 -14.59 4.11 -20.33
N SER A 157 -14.34 2.90 -20.85
CA SER A 157 -15.21 1.74 -20.60
C SER A 157 -15.30 1.42 -19.12
N GLN A 158 -14.14 1.29 -18.45
CA GLN A 158 -14.06 0.92 -17.03
C GLN A 158 -14.68 1.98 -16.12
N ILE A 159 -14.46 3.28 -16.39
CA ILE A 159 -15.12 4.38 -15.64
C ILE A 159 -16.64 4.29 -15.73
N ASN A 160 -17.18 4.13 -16.94
CA ASN A 160 -18.63 4.05 -17.12
C ASN A 160 -19.22 2.79 -16.48
N GLU A 161 -18.50 1.70 -16.52
CA GLU A 161 -18.91 0.45 -15.89
C GLU A 161 -18.88 0.55 -14.37
N SER A 162 -17.84 1.15 -13.77
CA SER A 162 -17.76 1.42 -12.33
C SER A 162 -18.92 2.27 -11.84
N LEU A 163 -19.25 3.36 -12.55
CA LEU A 163 -20.40 4.21 -12.21
C LEU A 163 -21.73 3.42 -12.22
N ARG A 164 -21.90 2.55 -13.24
CA ARG A 164 -23.09 1.69 -13.35
C ARG A 164 -23.16 0.68 -12.21
N ARG A 165 -22.06 -0.02 -11.88
CA ARG A 165 -22.00 -1.02 -10.80
C ARG A 165 -22.21 -0.38 -9.43
N LEU A 166 -21.56 0.76 -9.19
CA LEU A 166 -21.68 1.55 -7.96
C LEU A 166 -23.01 2.31 -7.85
N GLN A 167 -23.84 2.32 -8.91
CA GLN A 167 -25.16 2.97 -8.96
C GLN A 167 -25.10 4.45 -8.54
N THR A 168 -24.09 5.15 -9.03
CA THR A 168 -23.83 6.56 -8.74
C THR A 168 -23.45 7.30 -10.02
N ASP A 169 -23.72 8.59 -10.06
CA ASP A 169 -23.30 9.48 -11.12
C ASP A 169 -21.87 10.03 -10.92
N ARG A 170 -21.31 9.84 -9.70
CA ARG A 170 -20.01 10.41 -9.34
C ARG A 170 -19.21 9.53 -8.40
N ILE A 171 -17.92 9.35 -8.72
CA ILE A 171 -16.87 8.81 -7.86
C ILE A 171 -16.08 10.00 -7.29
N ASP A 172 -15.80 10.00 -5.98
CA ASP A 172 -15.08 11.10 -5.35
C ASP A 172 -13.59 11.08 -5.69
N LEU A 173 -12.93 9.93 -5.64
CA LEU A 173 -11.53 9.74 -6.06
C LEU A 173 -11.42 8.57 -7.03
N LEU A 174 -10.93 8.81 -8.24
CA LEU A 174 -10.59 7.75 -9.18
C LEU A 174 -9.07 7.58 -9.25
N GLN A 175 -8.61 6.33 -9.18
CA GLN A 175 -7.18 6.00 -9.27
C GLN A 175 -6.85 5.16 -10.50
N PHE A 176 -5.66 5.37 -11.07
CA PHE A 176 -5.02 4.39 -11.92
C PHE A 176 -4.54 3.23 -11.02
N HIS A 177 -5.09 2.04 -11.26
CA HIS A 177 -4.78 0.85 -10.48
C HIS A 177 -3.47 0.20 -10.92
N GLU A 178 -2.78 -0.44 -9.99
CA GLU A 178 -1.59 -1.26 -10.26
C GLU A 178 -0.58 -0.61 -11.23
N VAL A 179 -0.14 0.62 -10.92
CA VAL A 179 1.03 1.22 -11.58
C VAL A 179 2.25 0.46 -11.05
N ILE A 180 2.54 -0.68 -11.68
CA ILE A 180 3.50 -1.69 -11.24
C ILE A 180 4.60 -1.98 -12.27
N ARG A 181 4.48 -1.42 -13.48
CA ARG A 181 5.46 -1.56 -14.55
C ARG A 181 6.14 -0.22 -14.79
N ASP A 182 7.41 -0.28 -15.14
CA ASP A 182 8.18 0.91 -15.48
C ASP A 182 7.61 1.71 -16.67
N THR A 183 6.85 1.05 -17.55
CA THR A 183 6.18 1.65 -18.70
C THR A 183 4.78 2.20 -18.41
N ASP A 184 4.19 1.91 -17.25
CA ASP A 184 2.82 2.36 -16.94
C ASP A 184 2.69 3.90 -16.94
N PRO A 185 3.64 4.69 -16.37
CA PRO A 185 3.53 6.13 -16.36
C PRO A 185 3.42 6.72 -17.76
N GLU A 186 4.33 6.34 -18.68
CA GLU A 186 4.34 6.84 -20.03
C GLU A 186 3.07 6.43 -20.80
N ARG A 187 2.59 5.20 -20.63
CA ARG A 187 1.35 4.72 -21.26
C ARG A 187 0.13 5.52 -20.82
N ILE A 188 0.04 5.84 -19.53
CA ILE A 188 -1.09 6.60 -18.96
C ILE A 188 -1.12 8.02 -19.54
N PHE A 189 0.03 8.68 -19.69
CA PHE A 189 0.13 10.06 -20.17
C PHE A 189 0.33 10.20 -21.69
N ALA A 190 0.47 9.09 -22.43
CA ALA A 190 0.62 9.12 -23.89
C ALA A 190 -0.61 9.73 -24.60
N ILE A 191 -0.44 10.14 -25.82
CA ILE A 191 -1.58 10.50 -26.72
C ILE A 191 -2.46 9.26 -26.88
N GLY A 192 -3.77 9.40 -26.62
CA GLY A 192 -4.70 8.28 -26.57
C GLY A 192 -4.56 7.41 -25.30
N GLY A 193 -3.81 7.87 -24.32
CA GLY A 193 -3.63 7.22 -23.02
C GLY A 193 -4.82 7.46 -22.07
N ALA A 194 -4.79 6.74 -20.96
CA ALA A 194 -5.89 6.73 -20.01
C ALA A 194 -6.13 8.10 -19.34
N MET A 195 -5.10 8.94 -19.19
CA MET A 195 -5.23 10.26 -18.59
C MET A 195 -6.24 11.15 -19.36
N GLU A 196 -6.29 11.06 -20.69
CA GLU A 196 -7.29 11.82 -21.46
C GLU A 196 -8.72 11.52 -21.04
N SER A 197 -9.05 10.22 -20.90
CA SER A 197 -10.38 9.79 -20.46
C SER A 197 -10.70 10.25 -19.04
N VAL A 198 -9.73 10.16 -18.13
CA VAL A 198 -9.90 10.56 -16.72
C VAL A 198 -10.12 12.07 -16.61
N LEU A 199 -9.39 12.89 -17.40
CA LEU A 199 -9.60 14.33 -17.45
C LEU A 199 -10.98 14.72 -18.06
N GLU A 200 -11.42 14.01 -19.11
CA GLU A 200 -12.76 14.18 -19.69
C GLU A 200 -13.85 13.81 -18.65
N ALA A 201 -13.69 12.72 -17.93
CA ALA A 201 -14.61 12.31 -16.88
C ALA A 201 -14.68 13.33 -15.72
N ARG A 202 -13.52 13.90 -15.32
CA ARG A 202 -13.48 14.98 -14.32
C ARG A 202 -14.19 16.23 -14.82
N LYS A 203 -13.95 16.64 -16.06
CA LYS A 203 -14.63 17.78 -16.68
C LYS A 203 -16.15 17.57 -16.77
N ALA A 204 -16.58 16.33 -16.99
CA ALA A 204 -18.01 15.96 -17.01
C ALA A 204 -18.65 15.80 -15.61
N GLY A 205 -17.89 16.01 -14.52
CA GLY A 205 -18.37 15.86 -13.15
C GLY A 205 -18.54 14.42 -12.67
N LYS A 206 -18.12 13.42 -13.46
CA LYS A 206 -18.19 12.00 -13.11
C LYS A 206 -17.17 11.59 -12.03
N ILE A 207 -16.07 12.31 -11.94
CA ILE A 207 -15.05 12.15 -10.89
C ILE A 207 -14.64 13.52 -10.37
N ARG A 208 -14.19 13.57 -9.10
CA ARG A 208 -13.75 14.82 -8.46
C ARG A 208 -12.24 14.90 -8.43
N PHE A 209 -11.60 13.90 -7.85
CA PHE A 209 -10.18 13.83 -7.60
C PHE A 209 -9.54 12.66 -8.36
N ILE A 210 -8.26 12.81 -8.69
CA ILE A 210 -7.50 11.85 -9.48
C ILE A 210 -6.28 11.41 -8.67
N GLY A 211 -6.07 10.10 -8.59
CA GLY A 211 -4.92 9.49 -7.93
C GLY A 211 -4.34 8.32 -8.70
N PHE A 212 -3.40 7.65 -8.08
CA PHE A 212 -2.89 6.37 -8.56
C PHE A 212 -2.49 5.47 -7.39
N THR A 213 -2.36 4.19 -7.68
CA THR A 213 -1.88 3.19 -6.73
C THR A 213 -0.97 2.18 -7.41
N GLY A 214 -0.08 1.62 -6.65
CA GLY A 214 0.79 0.51 -7.01
C GLY A 214 1.35 -0.09 -5.73
N HIS A 215 1.97 -1.25 -5.85
CA HIS A 215 2.48 -1.95 -4.66
C HIS A 215 3.82 -2.64 -4.91
N LYS A 216 4.33 -2.57 -6.14
CA LYS A 216 5.52 -3.32 -6.54
C LYS A 216 6.82 -2.63 -6.12
N SER A 217 6.95 -1.35 -6.43
CA SER A 217 8.17 -0.59 -6.17
C SER A 217 7.90 0.90 -5.91
N PRO A 218 8.51 1.49 -4.90
CA PRO A 218 8.45 2.93 -4.68
C PRO A 218 9.11 3.74 -5.80
N ASP A 219 10.08 3.17 -6.53
CA ASP A 219 10.75 3.86 -7.64
C ASP A 219 9.79 4.07 -8.82
N ILE A 220 8.86 3.13 -9.07
CA ILE A 220 7.79 3.31 -10.05
C ILE A 220 6.83 4.43 -9.62
N HIS A 221 6.54 4.56 -8.33
CA HIS A 221 5.74 5.67 -7.80
C HIS A 221 6.42 7.02 -8.04
N LEU A 222 7.72 7.11 -7.75
CA LEU A 222 8.49 8.32 -7.99
C LEU A 222 8.54 8.67 -9.50
N LYS A 223 8.69 7.67 -10.37
CA LYS A 223 8.60 7.84 -11.81
C LYS A 223 7.23 8.36 -12.23
N MET A 224 6.14 7.82 -11.68
CA MET A 224 4.77 8.28 -12.00
C MET A 224 4.57 9.74 -11.60
N LEU A 225 5.08 10.17 -10.45
CA LEU A 225 5.03 11.55 -9.99
C LEU A 225 5.87 12.48 -10.93
N ALA A 226 7.07 12.04 -11.31
CA ALA A 226 7.93 12.78 -12.21
C ALA A 226 7.31 12.92 -13.61
N THR A 227 6.72 11.84 -14.16
CA THR A 227 6.00 11.88 -15.45
C THR A 227 4.81 12.83 -15.38
N ALA A 228 4.02 12.78 -14.31
CA ALA A 228 2.91 13.71 -14.12
C ALA A 228 3.37 15.19 -14.15
N THR A 229 4.48 15.50 -13.46
CA THR A 229 5.06 16.84 -13.46
C THR A 229 5.49 17.29 -14.87
N GLN A 230 6.04 16.39 -15.69
CA GLN A 230 6.40 16.69 -17.08
C GLN A 230 5.19 17.02 -17.97
N HIS A 231 4.01 16.59 -17.56
CA HIS A 231 2.72 16.88 -18.20
C HIS A 231 1.90 17.97 -17.48
N ASP A 232 2.54 18.81 -16.65
CA ASP A 232 1.89 19.89 -15.89
C ASP A 232 0.71 19.38 -15.03
N PHE A 233 0.82 18.15 -14.53
CA PHE A 233 -0.22 17.51 -13.73
C PHE A 233 0.30 17.17 -12.32
N THR A 234 -0.57 17.32 -11.33
CA THR A 234 -0.31 16.87 -9.95
C THR A 234 -1.47 16.04 -9.44
N PHE A 235 -1.21 14.84 -8.98
CA PHE A 235 -2.20 13.95 -8.38
C PHE A 235 -2.75 14.53 -7.08
N ASP A 236 -4.03 14.27 -6.81
CA ASP A 236 -4.70 14.67 -5.57
C ASP A 236 -4.38 13.72 -4.42
N ALA A 237 -4.23 12.43 -4.73
CA ALA A 237 -3.91 11.40 -3.75
C ALA A 237 -3.09 10.26 -4.36
N VAL A 238 -2.30 9.57 -3.53
CA VAL A 238 -1.53 8.38 -3.90
C VAL A 238 -1.72 7.30 -2.85
N GLN A 239 -2.02 6.09 -3.31
CA GLN A 239 -2.20 4.92 -2.46
C GLN A 239 -1.01 3.98 -2.62
N MET A 240 -0.44 3.55 -1.51
CA MET A 240 0.74 2.67 -1.48
C MET A 240 0.77 1.81 -0.22
N PRO A 241 1.50 0.67 -0.24
CA PRO A 241 1.72 -0.10 0.97
C PRO A 241 2.47 0.72 2.02
N LEU A 242 1.93 0.75 3.21
CA LEU A 242 2.58 1.33 4.39
C LEU A 242 2.30 0.41 5.58
N ASN A 243 3.33 -0.19 6.14
CA ASN A 243 3.22 -1.13 7.24
C ASN A 243 4.57 -1.35 7.92
N VAL A 244 4.59 -2.12 9.01
CA VAL A 244 5.78 -2.38 9.81
C VAL A 244 6.89 -3.14 9.08
N MET A 245 6.59 -3.86 7.99
CA MET A 245 7.57 -4.55 7.15
C MET A 245 8.14 -3.63 6.08
N ASP A 246 7.30 -2.77 5.49
CA ASP A 246 7.69 -1.77 4.49
C ASP A 246 8.83 -0.88 4.99
N ALA A 247 8.83 -0.53 6.27
CA ALA A 247 9.90 0.25 6.89
C ALA A 247 11.31 -0.35 6.70
N HIS A 248 11.42 -1.66 6.39
CA HIS A 248 12.68 -2.40 6.33
C HIS A 248 13.09 -2.87 4.93
N TYR A 249 12.14 -3.01 3.99
CA TYR A 249 12.39 -3.61 2.70
C TYR A 249 11.75 -2.83 1.56
N ASP A 250 12.53 -2.36 0.60
CA ASP A 250 12.15 -1.53 -0.56
C ASP A 250 11.00 -0.55 -0.23
N SER A 251 11.32 0.36 0.68
CA SER A 251 10.36 1.09 1.50
C SER A 251 9.69 2.23 0.76
N PHE A 252 8.37 2.16 0.62
CA PHE A 252 7.51 3.29 0.21
C PHE A 252 7.54 4.42 1.24
N GLU A 253 7.58 4.07 2.55
CA GLU A 253 7.69 5.04 3.63
C GLU A 253 8.94 5.90 3.50
N LYS A 254 10.10 5.30 3.15
CA LYS A 254 11.36 6.03 3.07
C LYS A 254 11.55 6.80 1.76
N LYS A 255 11.01 6.28 0.65
CA LYS A 255 11.25 6.84 -0.69
C LYS A 255 10.09 7.72 -1.18
N ALA A 256 8.86 7.22 -1.20
CA ALA A 256 7.72 7.90 -1.81
C ALA A 256 6.99 8.84 -0.82
N LEU A 257 6.77 8.40 0.41
CA LEU A 257 6.04 9.17 1.43
C LEU A 257 6.57 10.59 1.65
N PRO A 258 7.90 10.85 1.76
CA PRO A 258 8.41 12.20 1.97
C PRO A 258 8.08 13.16 0.81
N VAL A 259 8.05 12.66 -0.43
CA VAL A 259 7.68 13.46 -1.62
C VAL A 259 6.21 13.85 -1.56
N LEU A 260 5.32 12.91 -1.26
CA LEU A 260 3.88 13.16 -1.17
C LEU A 260 3.55 14.18 -0.09
N VAL A 261 4.18 14.05 1.08
CA VAL A 261 3.98 14.98 2.20
C VAL A 261 4.46 16.39 1.85
N LYS A 262 5.66 16.51 1.24
CA LYS A 262 6.21 17.79 0.79
C LYS A 262 5.27 18.50 -0.20
N ASP A 263 4.66 17.75 -1.11
CA ASP A 263 3.82 18.30 -2.17
C ASP A 263 2.34 18.40 -1.77
N ASN A 264 2.04 18.12 -0.47
CA ASN A 264 0.69 18.10 0.10
C ASN A 264 -0.30 17.24 -0.72
N ILE A 265 0.17 16.07 -1.21
CA ILE A 265 -0.64 15.05 -1.87
C ILE A 265 -1.23 14.13 -0.81
N GLY A 266 -2.50 13.79 -0.93
CA GLY A 266 -3.18 12.88 0.00
C GLY A 266 -2.52 11.49 0.03
N VAL A 267 -2.12 11.02 1.22
CA VAL A 267 -1.47 9.72 1.38
C VAL A 267 -2.48 8.68 1.86
N LEU A 268 -2.70 7.65 1.05
CA LEU A 268 -3.56 6.53 1.38
C LEU A 268 -2.69 5.30 1.67
N GLY A 269 -2.59 4.94 2.95
CA GLY A 269 -1.86 3.73 3.36
C GLY A 269 -2.73 2.49 3.14
N MET A 270 -2.24 1.53 2.36
CA MET A 270 -2.91 0.25 2.16
C MET A 270 -2.04 -0.91 2.66
N LYS A 271 -2.64 -2.10 2.75
CA LYS A 271 -1.95 -3.34 3.14
C LYS A 271 -1.25 -3.22 4.51
N PRO A 272 -1.89 -2.63 5.55
CA PRO A 272 -1.28 -2.51 6.88
C PRO A 272 -0.91 -3.88 7.47
N MET A 273 -1.61 -4.95 7.06
CA MET A 273 -1.36 -6.34 7.47
C MET A 273 -0.96 -7.25 6.30
N GLY A 274 -0.72 -6.69 5.08
CA GLY A 274 -0.31 -7.45 3.90
C GLY A 274 -1.26 -8.57 3.50
N ASP A 275 -2.58 -8.36 3.59
CA ASP A 275 -3.61 -9.40 3.46
C ASP A 275 -3.42 -10.53 4.50
N HIS A 276 -3.30 -10.18 5.77
CA HIS A 276 -2.98 -11.05 6.93
C HIS A 276 -1.58 -11.69 6.95
N ILE A 277 -0.85 -11.74 5.84
CA ILE A 277 0.45 -12.43 5.72
C ILE A 277 1.48 -11.89 6.73
N ILE A 278 1.45 -10.58 7.02
CA ILE A 278 2.34 -9.98 8.03
C ILE A 278 2.12 -10.59 9.42
N LEU A 279 0.88 -10.95 9.75
CA LEU A 279 0.53 -11.55 11.04
C LEU A 279 1.09 -12.98 11.21
N GLU A 280 1.36 -13.69 10.10
CA GLU A 280 2.01 -15.00 10.12
C GLU A 280 3.43 -14.93 10.68
N SER A 281 4.06 -13.76 10.64
CA SER A 281 5.37 -13.52 11.28
C SER A 281 5.31 -13.67 12.81
N LYS A 282 4.13 -13.55 13.41
CA LYS A 282 3.88 -13.56 14.85
C LYS A 282 4.66 -12.49 15.63
N THR A 283 5.15 -11.45 14.94
CA THR A 283 5.92 -10.37 15.55
C THR A 283 5.07 -9.20 15.97
N VAL A 284 3.89 -9.04 15.36
CA VAL A 284 2.98 -7.90 15.57
C VAL A 284 1.52 -8.33 15.60
N THR A 285 0.69 -7.53 16.25
CA THR A 285 -0.78 -7.70 16.30
C THR A 285 -1.47 -6.82 15.26
N PRO A 286 -2.74 -7.12 14.89
CA PRO A 286 -3.52 -6.26 13.97
C PRO A 286 -3.61 -4.81 14.42
N VAL A 287 -3.79 -4.58 15.73
CA VAL A 287 -3.90 -3.22 16.30
C VAL A 287 -2.57 -2.47 16.18
N GLU A 288 -1.43 -3.14 16.47
CA GLU A 288 -0.11 -2.55 16.27
C GLU A 288 0.14 -2.17 14.81
N CYS A 289 -0.26 -3.03 13.85
CA CYS A 289 -0.16 -2.73 12.42
C CYS A 289 -0.98 -1.50 12.01
N LEU A 290 -2.23 -1.41 12.46
CA LEU A 290 -3.09 -0.26 12.18
C LEU A 290 -2.54 1.02 12.84
N HIS A 291 -2.17 0.97 14.12
CA HIS A 291 -1.61 2.12 14.84
C HIS A 291 -0.30 2.60 14.21
N TYR A 292 0.59 1.69 13.79
CA TYR A 292 1.80 2.07 13.08
C TYR A 292 1.50 2.87 11.82
N THR A 293 0.63 2.31 10.95
CA THR A 293 0.30 2.99 9.69
C THR A 293 -0.46 4.29 9.92
N MET A 294 -1.33 4.36 10.93
CA MET A 294 -2.00 5.60 11.34
C MET A 294 -1.03 6.62 11.95
N ASN A 295 0.10 6.20 12.50
CA ASN A 295 1.12 7.08 13.05
C ASN A 295 1.96 7.79 11.97
N LEU A 296 2.03 7.24 10.77
CA LEU A 296 2.62 7.88 9.60
C LEU A 296 1.72 9.06 9.14
N PRO A 297 2.25 10.02 8.38
CA PRO A 297 1.47 11.15 7.86
C PRO A 297 0.49 10.72 6.75
N THR A 298 -0.35 9.74 7.06
CA THR A 298 -1.42 9.25 6.19
C THR A 298 -2.69 10.07 6.34
N SER A 299 -3.41 10.30 5.25
CA SER A 299 -4.78 10.83 5.27
C SER A 299 -5.78 9.76 5.71
N VAL A 300 -5.58 8.52 5.25
CA VAL A 300 -6.39 7.36 5.60
C VAL A 300 -5.55 6.08 5.56
N VAL A 301 -5.88 5.13 6.43
CA VAL A 301 -5.37 3.76 6.41
C VAL A 301 -6.49 2.82 5.99
N ILE A 302 -6.32 2.15 4.85
CA ILE A 302 -7.34 1.27 4.27
C ILE A 302 -7.13 -0.15 4.79
N THR A 303 -8.16 -0.71 5.40
CA THR A 303 -8.17 -2.10 5.89
C THR A 303 -9.35 -2.88 5.34
N GLY A 304 -9.14 -4.15 5.04
CA GLY A 304 -10.20 -5.08 4.62
C GLY A 304 -10.94 -5.64 5.84
N CYS A 305 -12.26 -5.77 5.70
CA CYS A 305 -13.10 -6.40 6.70
C CYS A 305 -14.03 -7.41 6.01
N ASP A 306 -13.97 -8.68 6.42
CA ASP A 306 -14.83 -9.78 5.94
C ASP A 306 -15.78 -10.31 7.04
N SER A 307 -15.73 -9.73 8.21
CA SER A 307 -16.61 -10.04 9.33
C SER A 307 -16.89 -8.80 10.18
N MET A 308 -18.00 -8.86 10.95
CA MET A 308 -18.31 -7.80 11.91
C MET A 308 -17.24 -7.68 13.00
N GLN A 309 -16.64 -8.79 13.39
CA GLN A 309 -15.58 -8.81 14.41
C GLN A 309 -14.34 -8.02 13.93
N ILE A 310 -13.93 -8.20 12.66
CA ILE A 310 -12.80 -7.47 12.09
C ILE A 310 -13.14 -5.98 11.94
N LEU A 311 -14.38 -5.64 11.55
CA LEU A 311 -14.83 -4.25 11.52
C LEU A 311 -14.79 -3.61 12.91
N GLU A 312 -15.29 -4.30 13.95
CA GLU A 312 -15.25 -3.83 15.32
C GLU A 312 -13.81 -3.63 15.83
N GLN A 313 -12.89 -4.55 15.49
CA GLN A 313 -11.47 -4.41 15.79
C GLN A 313 -10.87 -3.17 15.10
N ALA A 314 -11.19 -2.93 13.84
CA ALA A 314 -10.71 -1.76 13.09
C ALA A 314 -11.26 -0.46 13.68
N LEU A 315 -12.55 -0.40 14.01
CA LEU A 315 -13.17 0.74 14.70
C LEU A 315 -12.55 0.96 16.07
N GLY A 316 -12.32 -0.11 16.85
CA GLY A 316 -11.66 -0.06 18.16
C GLY A 316 -10.23 0.48 18.06
N ALA A 317 -9.46 0.03 17.07
CA ALA A 317 -8.11 0.53 16.81
C ALA A 317 -8.12 2.03 16.45
N ALA A 318 -9.05 2.47 15.57
CA ALA A 318 -9.16 3.87 15.22
C ALA A 318 -9.55 4.77 16.41
N ARG A 319 -10.52 4.34 17.21
CA ARG A 319 -11.00 5.08 18.39
C ARG A 319 -9.99 5.15 19.53
N SER A 320 -9.14 4.15 19.66
CA SER A 320 -8.08 4.08 20.68
C SER A 320 -6.75 4.66 20.20
N PHE A 321 -6.67 5.07 18.93
CA PHE A 321 -5.43 5.58 18.37
C PHE A 321 -4.93 6.81 19.14
N ARG A 322 -3.65 6.78 19.48
CA ARG A 322 -2.86 7.91 19.93
C ARG A 322 -1.53 7.94 19.18
N PRO A 323 -0.97 9.10 18.90
CA PRO A 323 0.36 9.18 18.30
C PRO A 323 1.38 8.40 19.13
N MET A 324 2.18 7.58 18.45
CA MET A 324 3.30 6.86 19.04
C MET A 324 4.52 7.78 19.13
N ASN A 325 5.23 7.73 20.24
CA ASN A 325 6.51 8.41 20.34
C ASN A 325 7.63 7.63 19.62
N SER A 326 8.81 8.24 19.46
CA SER A 326 9.93 7.65 18.73
C SER A 326 10.42 6.32 19.31
N ASN A 327 10.36 6.13 20.63
CA ASN A 327 10.76 4.89 21.28
C ASN A 327 9.75 3.77 21.01
N GLU A 328 8.45 4.06 21.10
CA GLU A 328 7.38 3.10 20.78
C GLU A 328 7.46 2.64 19.31
N VAL A 329 7.74 3.56 18.39
CA VAL A 329 7.98 3.22 16.97
C VAL A 329 9.22 2.35 16.82
N ALA A 330 10.33 2.72 17.43
CA ALA A 330 11.58 1.97 17.35
C ALA A 330 11.44 0.54 17.93
N GLU A 331 10.76 0.38 19.06
CA GLU A 331 10.48 -0.92 19.66
C GLU A 331 9.60 -1.79 18.75
N LEU A 332 8.56 -1.22 18.14
CA LEU A 332 7.68 -1.94 17.23
C LEU A 332 8.42 -2.38 15.96
N LEU A 333 9.23 -1.50 15.37
CA LEU A 333 10.04 -1.82 14.20
C LEU A 333 11.12 -2.86 14.52
N ALA A 334 11.71 -2.82 15.71
CA ALA A 334 12.68 -3.83 16.15
C ALA A 334 12.08 -5.24 16.19
N LYS A 335 10.80 -5.39 16.56
CA LYS A 335 10.09 -6.69 16.54
C LYS A 335 9.99 -7.27 15.13
N SER A 336 9.75 -6.44 14.10
CA SER A 336 9.54 -6.86 12.71
C SER A 336 10.81 -6.95 11.89
N ALA A 337 11.91 -6.32 12.31
CA ALA A 337 13.13 -6.12 11.52
C ALA A 337 13.71 -7.40 10.91
N GLN A 338 13.83 -8.48 11.70
CA GLN A 338 14.36 -9.75 11.22
C GLN A 338 13.43 -10.42 10.20
N ALA A 339 12.13 -10.39 10.45
CA ALA A 339 11.13 -11.00 9.58
C ALA A 339 11.02 -10.26 8.23
N ALA A 340 11.26 -8.95 8.22
CA ALA A 340 11.08 -8.08 7.07
C ALA A 340 12.23 -8.09 6.05
N GLN A 341 13.42 -8.62 6.40
CA GLN A 341 14.67 -8.44 5.63
C GLN A 341 14.61 -8.81 4.15
N SER A 342 13.77 -9.77 3.75
CA SER A 342 13.72 -10.26 2.36
C SER A 342 12.40 -9.95 1.64
N GLY A 343 11.53 -9.14 2.24
CA GLY A 343 10.17 -8.93 1.72
C GLY A 343 9.27 -10.18 1.80
N ARG A 344 9.64 -11.16 2.62
CA ARG A 344 8.96 -12.46 2.75
C ARG A 344 7.47 -12.33 3.07
N TYR A 345 7.11 -11.33 3.84
CA TYR A 345 5.72 -11.06 4.25
C TYR A 345 5.07 -9.95 3.42
N GLU A 346 5.76 -9.48 2.37
CA GLU A 346 5.30 -8.48 1.43
C GLU A 346 5.25 -9.06 0.01
N LEU A 347 4.49 -10.16 -0.16
CA LEU A 347 4.39 -10.91 -1.42
C LEU A 347 3.95 -10.05 -2.60
N TYR A 348 3.25 -8.95 -2.36
CA TYR A 348 2.90 -7.96 -3.37
C TYR A 348 4.12 -7.23 -3.96
N LYS A 349 5.26 -7.14 -3.24
CA LYS A 349 6.53 -6.63 -3.78
C LYS A 349 7.31 -7.71 -4.52
N THR A 350 7.34 -8.94 -4.00
CA THR A 350 8.28 -10.00 -4.38
C THR A 350 7.73 -11.03 -5.35
N THR A 351 6.42 -11.09 -5.55
CA THR A 351 5.73 -12.05 -6.44
C THR A 351 4.72 -11.37 -7.35
N HIS A 352 4.08 -12.12 -8.23
CA HIS A 352 2.96 -11.64 -9.06
C HIS A 352 1.58 -12.09 -8.54
N THR A 353 1.52 -12.63 -7.33
CA THR A 353 0.26 -13.15 -6.75
C THR A 353 -0.81 -12.07 -6.61
N PHE A 354 -0.39 -10.83 -6.32
CA PHE A 354 -1.27 -9.68 -6.12
C PHE A 354 -1.39 -8.78 -7.35
N ASP A 355 -0.84 -9.20 -8.49
CA ASP A 355 -0.77 -8.39 -9.71
C ASP A 355 -1.89 -8.81 -10.68
N GLY A 356 -3.12 -8.31 -10.46
CA GLY A 356 -4.29 -8.62 -11.29
C GLY A 356 -4.07 -8.25 -12.76
N THR A 357 -3.48 -7.11 -13.03
CA THR A 357 -3.17 -6.64 -14.38
C THR A 357 -2.01 -7.41 -15.05
N TYR A 358 -1.17 -8.09 -14.28
CA TYR A 358 -0.16 -9.01 -14.83
C TYR A 358 -0.81 -10.32 -15.29
N GLN A 359 -1.75 -10.81 -14.50
CA GLN A 359 -2.51 -12.04 -14.81
C GLN A 359 -3.53 -11.78 -15.93
N ASN A 360 -4.01 -10.54 -16.09
CA ASN A 360 -5.04 -10.14 -17.04
C ASN A 360 -4.59 -8.93 -17.87
N PRO A 361 -3.55 -9.06 -18.71
CA PRO A 361 -2.98 -7.93 -19.46
C PRO A 361 -3.97 -7.27 -20.42
N GLN A 362 -5.03 -7.98 -20.84
CA GLN A 362 -6.11 -7.45 -21.68
C GLN A 362 -6.91 -6.31 -20.99
N TRP A 363 -6.89 -6.20 -19.68
CA TRP A 363 -7.55 -5.09 -18.96
C TRP A 363 -6.91 -3.74 -19.22
N LEU A 364 -5.63 -3.77 -19.61
CA LEU A 364 -4.88 -2.54 -19.88
C LEU A 364 -5.27 -1.87 -21.22
N GLY A 365 -5.84 -2.60 -22.17
CA GLY A 365 -6.21 -2.09 -23.48
C GLY A 365 -5.06 -1.95 -24.47
#